data_e04aa916cd09aa2ad598d8e6c7ed53cf
#
_entry.id   e04aa916cd09aa2ad598d8e6c7ed53cf
#
_cell.length_a   1.000
_cell.length_b   1.000
_cell.length_c   1.000
_cell.angle_alpha   90.00
_cell.angle_beta   90.00
_cell.angle_gamma   90.00
#
_symmetry.space_group_name_H-M   'P 1'
#
loop_
_entity.id
_entity.type
_entity.pdbx_description
1 polymer ?
#
loop_
_entity_poly.entity_id
_entity_poly.type
_entity_poly.pdbx_seq_one_letter_code
_entity_poly.pdbx_strand_id
1 'polypeptide(L)'
;MAEIINQIPGYEKGRVQRINATDEVSESFIVAQMAADLRKKWNTSVLCISLDGHKEAIESLIPQEKAVGTVYVLDQKNPEFEVVLRKAEGIINRRFVRALIISGAERLTTRTFKEKPEKGREWIDHRLNGLSGGIGLPIILVEVHEESIEVQS
;
A
#
# COMPACT_ATOMS: atom_id res chain seq x y z
N MET A 1 17.76 -4.60 0.85
CA MET A 1 16.42 -3.98 0.81
C MET A 1 16.31 -2.84 -0.19
N ALA A 2 17.35 -2.05 -0.36
CA ALA A 2 17.36 -1.10 -1.46
C ALA A 2 17.09 -1.77 -2.82
N GLU A 3 17.47 -3.03 -2.92
CA GLU A 3 17.28 -3.80 -4.14
C GLU A 3 15.82 -4.07 -4.45
N ILE A 4 14.99 -4.30 -3.45
CA ILE A 4 13.55 -4.50 -3.66
C ILE A 4 12.93 -3.24 -4.23
N ILE A 5 13.29 -2.10 -3.67
CA ILE A 5 12.79 -0.82 -4.10
C ILE A 5 13.21 -0.51 -5.52
N ASN A 6 14.44 -0.84 -5.88
CA ASN A 6 14.94 -0.62 -7.23
C ASN A 6 14.30 -1.55 -8.26
N GLN A 7 13.79 -2.70 -7.81
CA GLN A 7 13.12 -3.65 -8.69
C GLN A 7 11.67 -3.27 -8.96
N ILE A 8 11.14 -2.34 -8.20
CA ILE A 8 9.80 -1.85 -8.45
C ILE A 8 9.91 -0.83 -9.56
N PRO A 9 9.58 -1.19 -10.81
CA PRO A 9 9.70 -0.22 -11.89
C PRO A 9 8.70 0.84 -11.61
N GLY A 10 9.09 1.69 -11.09
CA GLY A 10 8.21 2.54 -11.12
C GLY A 10 7.74 3.14 -9.92
N TYR A 11 8.20 3.32 -9.11
CA TYR A 11 7.67 4.42 -8.40
C TYR A 11 7.10 5.44 -9.40
N GLU A 12 6.54 4.95 -10.48
CA GLU A 12 5.94 5.77 -11.52
C GLU A 12 4.62 6.30 -11.02
N LYS A 13 4.51 7.60 -11.01
CA LYS A 13 3.25 8.26 -10.75
C LYS A 13 2.25 7.83 -11.82
N GLY A 14 1.04 7.55 -11.39
CA GLY A 14 -0.01 7.15 -12.29
C GLY A 14 -0.18 5.65 -12.45
N ARG A 15 0.56 4.86 -11.68
CA ARG A 15 0.45 3.39 -11.73
C ARG A 15 0.27 2.79 -10.36
N VAL A 16 -0.59 1.78 -10.32
CA VAL A 16 -0.72 0.91 -9.16
C VAL A 16 0.26 -0.25 -9.32
N GLN A 17 1.01 -0.53 -8.27
CA GLN A 17 1.97 -1.62 -8.27
C GLN A 17 1.62 -2.61 -7.19
N ARG A 18 1.87 -3.89 -7.46
CA ARG A 18 1.62 -4.96 -6.49
C ARG A 18 2.92 -5.64 -6.12
N ILE A 19 3.11 -5.85 -4.84
CA ILE A 19 4.26 -6.55 -4.30
C ILE A 19 3.76 -7.69 -3.45
N ASN A 20 4.30 -8.88 -3.69
CA ASN A 20 3.96 -10.05 -2.90
C ASN A 20 5.01 -10.28 -1.82
N ALA A 21 4.55 -10.31 -0.58
CA ALA A 21 5.39 -10.71 0.55
C ALA A 21 5.10 -12.17 0.88
N THR A 22 6.10 -12.86 1.39
CA THR A 22 5.94 -14.29 1.70
C THR A 22 5.30 -14.53 3.06
N ASP A 23 5.40 -13.56 3.96
CA ASP A 23 4.81 -13.65 5.29
C ASP A 23 4.55 -12.25 5.86
N GLU A 24 3.86 -12.19 6.99
CA GLU A 24 3.48 -10.92 7.61
C GLU A 24 4.67 -10.12 8.14
N VAL A 25 5.72 -10.80 8.58
CA VAL A 25 6.92 -10.11 9.08
C VAL A 25 7.62 -9.41 7.92
N SER A 26 7.80 -10.13 6.80
CA SER A 26 8.38 -9.56 5.59
C SER A 26 7.55 -8.41 5.06
N GLU A 27 6.22 -8.54 5.12
CA GLU A 27 5.31 -7.49 4.68
C GLU A 27 5.54 -6.18 5.43
N SER A 28 5.56 -6.23 6.76
CA SER A 28 5.77 -5.04 7.58
C SER A 28 7.11 -4.38 7.27
N PHE A 29 8.14 -5.19 7.10
CA PHE A 29 9.47 -4.71 6.77
C PHE A 29 9.50 -4.03 5.39
N ILE A 30 8.89 -4.67 4.39
CA ILE A 30 8.81 -4.11 3.03
C ILE A 30 8.07 -2.78 3.04
N VAL A 31 6.92 -2.73 3.70
CA VAL A 31 6.12 -1.50 3.77
C VAL A 31 6.92 -0.38 4.41
N ALA A 32 7.58 -0.65 5.54
CA ALA A 32 8.36 0.36 6.24
C ALA A 32 9.53 0.88 5.40
N GLN A 33 10.24 -0.01 4.71
CA GLN A 33 11.37 0.37 3.87
C GLN A 33 10.92 1.20 2.67
N MET A 34 9.83 0.79 2.04
CA MET A 34 9.28 1.51 0.90
C MET A 34 8.78 2.89 1.29
N ALA A 35 8.09 2.98 2.42
CA ALA A 35 7.60 4.27 2.90
C ALA A 35 8.75 5.23 3.20
N ALA A 36 9.80 4.74 3.87
CA ALA A 36 10.96 5.55 4.18
C ALA A 36 11.69 6.01 2.92
N ASP A 37 11.83 5.11 1.95
CA ASP A 37 12.51 5.44 0.70
C ASP A 37 11.74 6.46 -0.14
N LEU A 38 10.44 6.28 -0.25
CA LEU A 38 9.58 7.23 -0.97
C LEU A 38 9.62 8.61 -0.32
N ARG A 39 9.56 8.66 1.01
CA ARG A 39 9.63 9.91 1.75
C ARG A 39 10.94 10.64 1.45
N LYS A 40 12.04 9.92 1.48
CA LYS A 40 13.36 10.49 1.26
C LYS A 40 13.59 10.89 -0.18
N LYS A 41 13.26 9.99 -1.11
CA LYS A 41 13.55 10.16 -2.53
C LYS A 41 12.75 11.31 -3.15
N TRP A 42 11.52 11.48 -2.70
CA TRP A 42 10.62 12.49 -3.25
C TRP A 42 10.35 13.66 -2.31
N ASN A 43 10.98 13.68 -1.13
CA ASN A 43 10.76 14.72 -0.12
C ASN A 43 9.28 14.94 0.15
N THR A 44 8.54 13.84 0.39
CA THR A 44 7.10 13.90 0.50
C THR A 44 6.60 13.09 1.68
N SER A 45 5.35 13.34 2.07
CA SER A 45 4.66 12.51 3.04
C SER A 45 4.07 11.30 2.36
N VAL A 46 4.05 10.19 3.08
CA VAL A 46 3.56 8.89 2.61
C VAL A 46 2.48 8.40 3.56
N LEU A 47 1.41 7.83 3.02
CA LEU A 47 0.37 7.21 3.82
C LEU A 47 0.45 5.70 3.66
N CYS A 48 0.54 4.99 4.78
CA CYS A 48 0.46 3.54 4.83
C CYS A 48 -0.83 3.15 5.54
N ILE A 49 -1.63 2.33 4.91
CA ILE A 49 -2.84 1.79 5.52
C ILE A 49 -2.66 0.29 5.68
N SER A 50 -2.71 -0.19 6.93
CA SER A 50 -2.60 -1.61 7.23
C SER A 50 -4.00 -2.19 7.41
N LEU A 51 -4.34 -3.19 6.61
CA LEU A 51 -5.62 -3.89 6.70
C LEU A 51 -5.54 -5.11 7.62
N ASP A 52 -4.35 -5.45 8.06
CA ASP A 52 -4.07 -6.63 8.86
C ASP A 52 -3.54 -6.32 10.27
N GLY A 53 -3.65 -5.07 10.70
CA GLY A 53 -3.32 -4.70 12.08
C GLY A 53 -1.84 -4.57 12.39
N HIS A 54 -1.02 -4.25 11.41
CA HIS A 54 0.43 -4.18 11.59
C HIS A 54 0.99 -2.77 11.75
N LYS A 55 0.15 -1.82 12.12
CA LYS A 55 0.58 -0.42 12.29
C LYS A 55 1.81 -0.29 13.18
N GLU A 56 1.78 -0.88 14.37
CA GLU A 56 2.88 -0.75 15.32
C GLU A 56 4.17 -1.36 14.78
N ALA A 57 4.07 -2.52 14.14
CA ALA A 57 5.22 -3.18 13.55
C ALA A 57 5.84 -2.31 12.43
N ILE A 58 5.00 -1.76 11.58
CA ILE A 58 5.46 -0.90 10.49
C ILE A 58 6.13 0.35 11.07
N GLU A 59 5.48 1.02 12.01
CA GLU A 59 6.03 2.23 12.63
C GLU A 59 7.39 1.98 13.29
N SER A 60 7.53 0.84 13.96
CA SER A 60 8.80 0.53 14.64
C SER A 60 9.95 0.26 13.68
N LEU A 61 9.65 -0.10 12.44
CA LEU A 61 10.65 -0.42 11.43
C LEU A 61 11.01 0.78 10.55
N ILE A 62 10.28 1.88 10.66
CA ILE A 62 10.58 3.08 9.87
C ILE A 62 11.78 3.77 10.50
N PRO A 63 12.86 4.01 9.73
CA PRO A 63 14.02 4.73 10.25
C PRO A 63 13.67 6.14 10.71
N GLN A 64 14.18 6.51 11.88
CA GLN A 64 14.00 7.86 12.40
C GLN A 64 15.07 8.75 11.78
N GLU A 65 14.75 9.34 10.67
CA GLU A 65 15.64 10.27 9.98
C GLU A 65 14.98 11.64 9.91
N LYS A 66 15.80 12.67 9.88
CA LYS A 66 15.27 14.00 9.57
C LYS A 66 14.83 13.99 8.12
N ALA A 67 13.55 14.18 7.91
CA ALA A 67 12.97 14.22 6.59
C ALA A 67 11.92 15.32 6.52
N VAL A 68 11.70 15.83 5.31
CA VAL A 68 10.72 16.88 5.08
C VAL A 68 9.30 16.34 5.26
N GLY A 69 9.05 15.14 4.77
CA GLY A 69 7.74 14.51 4.86
C GLY A 69 7.56 13.62 6.07
N THR A 70 6.34 13.22 6.31
CA THR A 70 5.97 12.32 7.40
C THR A 70 5.41 11.03 6.83
N VAL A 71 5.74 9.90 7.46
CA VAL A 71 5.08 8.64 7.15
C VAL A 71 3.91 8.49 8.13
N TYR A 72 2.70 8.51 7.60
CA TYR A 72 1.49 8.26 8.37
C TYR A 72 1.13 6.79 8.25
N VAL A 73 0.91 6.12 9.38
CA VAL A 73 0.54 4.72 9.39
C VAL A 73 -0.79 4.57 10.12
N LEU A 74 -1.74 3.93 9.48
CA LEU A 74 -3.07 3.69 10.04
C LEU A 74 -3.43 2.22 9.96
N ASP A 75 -4.13 1.76 11.01
CA ASP A 75 -4.83 0.49 10.94
C ASP A 75 -6.25 0.75 10.46
N GLN A 76 -6.72 -0.06 9.54
CA GLN A 76 -8.08 0.00 9.04
C GLN A 76 -8.70 -1.40 9.12
N LYS A 77 -9.58 -1.61 10.09
CA LYS A 77 -10.20 -2.91 10.32
C LYS A 77 -11.19 -3.30 9.25
N ASN A 78 -11.94 -2.32 8.74
CA ASN A 78 -12.91 -2.57 7.68
C ASN A 78 -12.21 -2.58 6.33
N PRO A 79 -12.11 -3.75 5.67
CA PRO A 79 -11.37 -3.85 4.41
C PRO A 79 -12.20 -3.49 3.19
N GLU A 80 -13.41 -2.99 3.35
CA GLU A 80 -14.20 -2.55 2.20
C GLU A 80 -13.48 -1.42 1.48
N PHE A 81 -13.24 -1.62 0.20
CA PHE A 81 -12.48 -0.69 -0.61
C PHE A 81 -13.03 0.73 -0.56
N GLU A 82 -14.36 0.86 -0.61
CA GLU A 82 -15.03 2.17 -0.60
C GLU A 82 -14.72 2.94 0.69
N VAL A 83 -14.64 2.25 1.82
CA VAL A 83 -14.31 2.84 3.11
C VAL A 83 -12.82 3.20 3.16
N VAL A 84 -11.97 2.29 2.73
CA VAL A 84 -10.51 2.50 2.70
C VAL A 84 -10.17 3.70 1.81
N LEU A 85 -10.76 3.74 0.62
CA LEU A 85 -10.51 4.81 -0.34
C LEU A 85 -10.93 6.16 0.19
N ARG A 86 -12.11 6.26 0.80
CA ARG A 86 -12.59 7.51 1.37
C ARG A 86 -11.66 8.03 2.47
N LYS A 87 -11.20 7.14 3.33
CA LYS A 87 -10.27 7.50 4.39
C LYS A 87 -8.93 7.96 3.82
N ALA A 88 -8.43 7.24 2.83
CA ALA A 88 -7.17 7.58 2.17
C ALA A 88 -7.27 8.95 1.51
N GLU A 89 -8.31 9.20 0.73
CA GLU A 89 -8.49 10.47 0.04
C GLU A 89 -8.56 11.65 1.02
N GLY A 90 -9.25 11.47 2.14
CA GLY A 90 -9.34 12.51 3.16
C GLY A 90 -7.97 12.89 3.72
N ILE A 91 -7.14 11.90 4.00
CA ILE A 91 -5.80 12.15 4.56
C ILE A 91 -4.87 12.70 3.49
N ILE A 92 -4.91 12.14 2.29
CA ILE A 92 -4.09 12.61 1.16
C ILE A 92 -4.32 14.11 0.93
N ASN A 93 -5.57 14.54 0.94
CA ASN A 93 -5.90 15.94 0.70
C ASN A 93 -5.52 16.85 1.87
N ARG A 94 -5.74 16.41 3.10
CA ARG A 94 -5.47 17.23 4.28
C ARG A 94 -3.98 17.32 4.65
N ARG A 95 -3.22 16.29 4.37
CA ARG A 95 -1.83 16.18 4.80
C ARG A 95 -0.82 16.26 3.66
N PHE A 96 -1.27 16.57 2.47
CA PHE A 96 -0.40 16.68 1.29
C PHE A 96 0.42 15.42 1.05
N VAL A 97 -0.21 14.27 1.22
CA VAL A 97 0.43 12.98 0.96
C VAL A 97 0.61 12.80 -0.54
N ARG A 98 1.75 12.26 -0.94
CA ARG A 98 2.08 12.06 -2.35
C ARG A 98 2.42 10.61 -2.70
N ALA A 99 2.21 9.69 -1.78
CA ALA A 99 2.34 8.26 -2.05
C ALA A 99 1.43 7.50 -1.10
N LEU A 100 0.85 6.41 -1.58
CA LEU A 100 -0.05 5.56 -0.80
C LEU A 100 0.43 4.12 -0.86
N ILE A 101 0.57 3.49 0.31
CA ILE A 101 0.89 2.08 0.42
C ILE A 101 -0.24 1.41 1.19
N ILE A 102 -0.81 0.35 0.64
CA ILE A 102 -1.82 -0.45 1.33
C ILE A 102 -1.21 -1.80 1.65
N SER A 103 -1.08 -2.09 2.94
CA SER A 103 -0.54 -3.34 3.45
C SER A 103 -1.70 -4.29 3.74
N GLY A 104 -1.52 -5.58 3.43
CA GLY A 104 -2.61 -6.54 3.56
C GLY A 104 -3.65 -6.38 2.46
N ALA A 105 -3.24 -5.94 1.29
CA ALA A 105 -4.16 -5.60 0.20
C ALA A 105 -4.96 -6.79 -0.32
N GLU A 106 -4.50 -8.03 -0.05
CA GLU A 106 -5.28 -9.23 -0.37
C GLU A 106 -6.62 -9.26 0.37
N ARG A 107 -6.75 -8.50 1.45
CA ARG A 107 -7.96 -8.44 2.26
C ARG A 107 -9.01 -7.47 1.72
N LEU A 108 -8.67 -6.67 0.73
CA LEU A 108 -9.61 -5.70 0.17
C LEU A 108 -10.84 -6.41 -0.39
N THR A 109 -12.01 -5.92 0.01
CA THR A 109 -13.30 -6.37 -0.48
C THR A 109 -14.05 -5.20 -1.07
N THR A 110 -15.10 -5.48 -1.83
CA THR A 110 -15.96 -4.42 -2.34
C THR A 110 -17.41 -4.92 -2.33
N ARG A 111 -18.33 -4.02 -2.07
CA ARG A 111 -19.76 -4.31 -2.15
C ARG A 111 -20.19 -4.46 -3.60
N THR A 112 -19.50 -3.76 -4.48
CA THR A 112 -19.70 -3.88 -5.90
C THR A 112 -19.11 -5.22 -6.34
N PHE A 113 -19.87 -5.99 -7.13
CA PHE A 113 -19.43 -7.30 -7.60
C PHE A 113 -19.21 -8.34 -6.49
N LYS A 114 -19.98 -8.26 -5.42
CA LYS A 114 -19.84 -9.16 -4.27
C LYS A 114 -19.85 -10.64 -4.65
N GLU A 115 -20.64 -11.02 -5.65
CA GLU A 115 -20.75 -12.39 -6.11
C GLU A 115 -19.70 -12.78 -7.15
N LYS A 116 -18.88 -11.82 -7.59
CA LYS A 116 -17.85 -12.03 -8.61
C LYS A 116 -16.54 -11.40 -8.14
N PRO A 117 -15.78 -12.10 -7.27
CA PRO A 117 -14.57 -11.54 -6.68
C PRO A 117 -13.54 -11.04 -7.69
N GLU A 118 -13.41 -11.73 -8.82
CA GLU A 118 -12.46 -11.31 -9.87
C GLU A 118 -12.83 -9.97 -10.47
N LYS A 119 -14.10 -9.74 -10.73
CA LYS A 119 -14.58 -8.45 -11.23
C LYS A 119 -14.42 -7.36 -10.19
N GLY A 120 -14.59 -7.72 -8.93
CA GLY A 120 -14.34 -6.80 -7.84
C GLY A 120 -12.90 -6.34 -7.80
N ARG A 121 -11.94 -7.27 -7.96
CA ARG A 121 -10.53 -6.93 -7.99
C ARG A 121 -10.19 -6.03 -9.17
N GLU A 122 -10.71 -6.33 -10.34
CA GLU A 122 -10.51 -5.50 -11.53
C GLU A 122 -11.06 -4.10 -11.32
N TRP A 123 -12.23 -4.00 -10.70
CA TRP A 123 -12.85 -2.71 -10.41
C TRP A 123 -12.01 -1.91 -9.41
N ILE A 124 -11.50 -2.55 -8.37
CA ILE A 124 -10.61 -1.91 -7.40
C ILE A 124 -9.35 -1.39 -8.11
N ASP A 125 -8.73 -2.21 -8.93
CA ASP A 125 -7.54 -1.81 -9.68
C ASP A 125 -7.83 -0.64 -10.61
N HIS A 126 -8.96 -0.67 -11.29
CA HIS A 126 -9.37 0.43 -12.16
C HIS A 126 -9.55 1.73 -11.38
N ARG A 127 -10.20 1.67 -10.22
CA ARG A 127 -10.41 2.84 -9.38
C ARG A 127 -9.10 3.39 -8.84
N LEU A 128 -8.20 2.52 -8.41
CA LEU A 128 -6.89 2.94 -7.90
C LEU A 128 -6.02 3.52 -9.02
N ASN A 129 -6.04 2.92 -10.20
CA ASN A 129 -5.33 3.48 -11.35
C ASN A 129 -5.86 4.85 -11.72
N GLY A 130 -7.16 5.04 -11.65
CA GLY A 130 -7.79 6.34 -11.89
C GLY A 130 -7.35 7.39 -10.87
N LEU A 131 -7.28 7.03 -9.60
CA LEU A 131 -6.82 7.91 -8.55
C LEU A 131 -5.33 8.24 -8.76
N SER A 132 -4.52 7.23 -9.01
CA SER A 132 -3.08 7.41 -9.23
C SER A 132 -2.81 8.30 -10.42
N GLY A 133 -3.48 8.05 -11.54
CA GLY A 133 -3.31 8.85 -12.75
C GLY A 133 -3.83 10.28 -12.61
N GLY A 134 -4.95 10.45 -11.92
CA GLY A 134 -5.59 11.76 -11.78
C GLY A 134 -4.79 12.76 -10.97
N ILE A 135 -4.15 12.31 -9.90
CA ILE A 135 -3.39 13.20 -9.00
C ILE A 135 -1.89 12.94 -9.03
N GLY A 136 -1.44 12.04 -9.88
CA GLY A 136 -0.02 11.72 -9.99
C GLY A 136 0.54 11.05 -8.74
N LEU A 137 -0.27 10.24 -8.08
CA LEU A 137 0.08 9.60 -6.82
C LEU A 137 0.46 8.14 -7.04
N PRO A 138 1.70 7.74 -6.72
CA PRO A 138 2.02 6.30 -6.75
C PRO A 138 1.25 5.56 -5.69
N ILE A 139 0.71 4.43 -6.07
CA ILE A 139 -0.03 3.55 -5.17
C ILE A 139 0.61 2.18 -5.21
N ILE A 140 0.96 1.66 -4.04
CA ILE A 140 1.61 0.36 -3.92
C ILE A 140 0.74 -0.52 -3.04
N LEU A 141 0.39 -1.68 -3.57
CA LEU A 141 -0.37 -2.69 -2.83
C LEU A 141 0.58 -3.80 -2.44
N VAL A 142 0.72 -4.01 -1.13
CA VAL A 142 1.55 -5.09 -0.61
C VAL A 142 0.61 -6.20 -0.15
N GLU A 143 0.79 -7.37 -0.73
CA GLU A 143 -0.06 -8.53 -0.48
C GLU A 143 0.76 -9.65 0.12
N VAL A 144 0.16 -10.41 1.03
CA VAL A 144 0.78 -11.62 1.54
C VAL A 144 0.08 -12.79 0.87
N HIS A 145 0.86 -13.55 0.12
CA HIS A 145 0.40 -14.80 -0.45
C HIS A 145 1.34 -15.87 0.06
N GLU A 146 0.82 -16.73 0.92
CA GLU A 146 1.60 -17.86 1.37
C GLU A 146 1.97 -18.70 0.16
N GLU A 147 3.25 -18.98 0.02
CA GLU A 147 3.69 -19.89 -1.02
C GLU A 147 2.99 -21.21 -0.79
N SER A 148 2.33 -21.62 -1.83
CA SER A 148 1.53 -22.81 -1.76
C SER A 148 2.45 -24.03 -1.61
N ILE A 149 2.44 -24.61 -0.43
CA ILE A 149 3.23 -25.80 -0.15
C ILE A 149 2.83 -26.93 -1.07
N GLU A 150 1.60 -26.95 -1.50
CA GLU A 150 1.10 -27.96 -2.41
C GLU A 150 1.77 -27.91 -3.77
N VAL A 151 2.33 -26.80 -4.15
CA VAL A 151 3.10 -26.69 -5.39
C VAL A 151 4.33 -27.58 -5.33
N GLN A 152 4.78 -27.88 -4.15
CA GLN A 152 6.00 -28.66 -3.94
C GLN A 152 5.76 -30.16 -3.83
N SER A 153 4.52 -30.55 -3.77
CA SER A 153 4.17 -31.95 -3.64
C SER A 153 3.95 -32.61 -4.98
#